data_42fadc7a3108aaf9349537fb8d954eb9
#
_entry.id   42fadc7a3108aaf9349537fb8d954eb9
#
_cell.length_a   1.000
_cell.length_b   1.000
_cell.length_c   1.000
_cell.angle_alpha   90.00
_cell.angle_beta   90.00
_cell.angle_gamma   90.00
#
_symmetry.space_group_name_H-M   'P 1'
#
loop_
_entity.id
_entity.type
_entity.pdbx_description
1 polymer ?
#
loop_
_entity_poly.entity_id
_entity_poly.type
_entity_poly.pdbx_seq_one_letter_code
_entity_poly.pdbx_strand_id
1 'polypeptide(L)'
;MISNFRLQHGEGRVTLDPILNRIAQDQAAAMAAKDVLDHDVLGRFSSRVAPSGSGRAAENIAYGYDSFPKTLGQWIESTEHRKNLLLHNASRVGIASAKSTTTGRIYWAMEIAGDYERPEARGAKRGRAAKPKASAKPEPSAPQACRLKIMSLCL
;
A
#
# COMPACT_ATOMS: atom_id res chain seq x y z
N MET A 1 -1.89 8.66 -13.89
CA MET A 1 -1.16 9.94 -14.00
C MET A 1 0.15 9.91 -13.19
N ILE A 2 0.14 9.77 -11.86
CA ILE A 2 1.36 9.72 -11.02
C ILE A 2 2.34 8.66 -11.53
N SER A 3 1.88 7.41 -11.80
CA SER A 3 2.75 6.33 -12.31
C SER A 3 3.45 6.69 -13.62
N ASN A 4 2.78 7.44 -14.52
CA ASN A 4 3.42 7.86 -15.77
C ASN A 4 4.51 8.91 -15.52
N PHE A 5 4.24 9.88 -14.66
CA PHE A 5 5.22 10.87 -14.24
C PHE A 5 6.45 10.21 -13.60
N ARG A 6 6.22 9.29 -12.68
CA ARG A 6 7.30 8.52 -12.02
C ARG A 6 8.16 7.74 -13.01
N LEU A 7 7.54 7.02 -13.95
CA LEU A 7 8.25 6.26 -14.98
C LEU A 7 9.16 7.14 -15.86
N GLN A 8 8.69 8.34 -16.22
CA GLN A 8 9.48 9.31 -16.99
C GLN A 8 10.73 9.80 -16.23
N HIS A 9 10.75 9.61 -14.89
CA HIS A 9 11.86 10.00 -14.02
C HIS A 9 12.62 8.80 -13.44
N GLY A 10 12.45 7.60 -14.01
CA GLY A 10 13.19 6.39 -13.61
C GLY A 10 12.67 5.70 -12.35
N GLU A 11 11.51 6.12 -11.83
CA GLU A 11 10.88 5.51 -10.65
C GLU A 11 9.83 4.47 -11.03
N GLY A 12 9.55 3.51 -10.13
CA GLY A 12 8.54 2.48 -10.31
C GLY A 12 7.10 3.02 -10.33
N ARG A 13 6.18 2.22 -10.89
CA ARG A 13 4.74 2.50 -10.81
C ARG A 13 4.25 2.43 -9.36
N VAL A 14 3.20 3.18 -9.07
CA VAL A 14 2.44 3.05 -7.82
C VAL A 14 1.02 2.55 -8.11
N THR A 15 0.46 1.79 -7.17
CA THR A 15 -0.91 1.30 -7.17
C THR A 15 -1.72 1.99 -6.08
N LEU A 16 -3.03 2.11 -6.28
CA LEU A 16 -3.91 2.64 -5.24
C LEU A 16 -3.94 1.68 -4.05
N ASP A 17 -3.81 2.25 -2.86
CA ASP A 17 -3.84 1.52 -1.59
C ASP A 17 -5.02 2.02 -0.75
N PRO A 18 -5.93 1.14 -0.30
CA PRO A 18 -7.11 1.55 0.46
C PRO A 18 -6.80 2.25 1.78
N ILE A 19 -5.72 1.85 2.47
CA ILE A 19 -5.32 2.44 3.76
C ILE A 19 -4.79 3.84 3.52
N LEU A 20 -3.87 4.02 2.56
CA LEU A 20 -3.36 5.34 2.20
C LEU A 20 -4.47 6.25 1.67
N ASN A 21 -5.41 5.70 0.89
CA ASN A 21 -6.54 6.47 0.40
C ASN A 21 -7.45 6.95 1.52
N ARG A 22 -7.67 6.13 2.56
CA ARG A 22 -8.42 6.54 3.75
C ARG A 22 -7.70 7.65 4.52
N ILE A 23 -6.37 7.54 4.71
CA ILE A 23 -5.56 8.56 5.36
C ILE A 23 -5.65 9.89 4.60
N ALA A 24 -5.51 9.84 3.26
CA ALA A 24 -5.68 11.01 2.40
C ALA A 24 -7.09 11.63 2.51
N GLN A 25 -8.13 10.79 2.57
CA GLN A 25 -9.52 11.25 2.73
C GLN A 25 -9.73 11.96 4.06
N ASP A 26 -9.25 11.38 5.16
CA ASP A 26 -9.39 11.95 6.49
C ASP A 26 -8.64 13.29 6.58
N GLN A 27 -7.43 13.38 6.00
CA GLN A 27 -6.63 14.61 5.93
C GLN A 27 -7.32 15.70 5.12
N ALA A 28 -7.78 15.39 3.91
CA ALA A 28 -8.48 16.34 3.05
C ALA A 28 -9.77 16.85 3.71
N ALA A 29 -10.54 15.95 4.34
CA ALA A 29 -11.77 16.29 5.06
C ALA A 29 -11.50 17.21 6.25
N ALA A 30 -10.46 16.95 7.03
CA ALA A 30 -10.10 17.79 8.18
C ALA A 30 -9.63 19.18 7.76
N MET A 31 -8.81 19.28 6.69
CA MET A 31 -8.43 20.57 6.11
C MET A 31 -9.64 21.37 5.62
N ALA A 32 -10.56 20.69 4.93
CA ALA A 32 -11.79 21.31 4.42
C ALA A 32 -12.73 21.78 5.54
N ALA A 33 -12.85 20.99 6.62
CA ALA A 33 -13.70 21.33 7.77
C ALA A 33 -13.18 22.54 8.54
N LYS A 34 -11.85 22.68 8.67
CA LYS A 34 -11.20 23.80 9.35
C LYS A 34 -10.84 24.95 8.41
N ASP A 35 -11.00 24.75 7.11
CA ASP A 35 -10.63 25.69 6.04
C ASP A 35 -9.16 26.14 6.11
N VAL A 36 -8.25 25.19 6.43
CA VAL A 36 -6.81 25.40 6.62
C VAL A 36 -5.98 24.38 5.84
N LEU A 37 -4.89 24.84 5.23
CA LEU A 37 -3.89 23.97 4.59
C LEU A 37 -2.78 23.70 5.62
N ASP A 38 -2.82 22.52 6.22
CA ASP A 38 -1.90 22.16 7.29
C ASP A 38 -1.68 20.64 7.30
N HIS A 39 -0.42 20.22 7.29
CA HIS A 39 -0.02 18.82 7.37
C HIS A 39 -0.43 18.16 8.69
N ASP A 40 -0.41 18.93 9.78
CA ASP A 40 -0.66 18.42 11.13
C ASP A 40 -2.11 18.63 11.61
N VAL A 41 -3.04 18.96 10.73
CA VAL A 41 -4.45 19.23 11.06
C VAL A 41 -5.13 18.09 11.85
N LEU A 42 -4.68 16.83 11.65
CA LEU A 42 -5.06 15.61 12.38
C LEU A 42 -3.92 15.03 13.22
N GLY A 43 -2.92 15.84 13.54
CA GLY A 43 -1.70 15.41 14.23
C GLY A 43 -0.62 14.92 13.26
N ARG A 44 0.51 14.53 13.82
CA ARG A 44 1.73 14.24 13.07
C ARG A 44 1.52 13.22 11.94
N PHE A 45 2.03 13.52 10.76
CA PHE A 45 1.98 12.63 9.60
C PHE A 45 2.48 11.22 9.90
N SER A 46 3.59 11.07 10.62
CA SER A 46 4.15 9.76 10.98
C SER A 46 3.17 8.87 11.76
N SER A 47 2.36 9.47 12.64
CA SER A 47 1.33 8.74 13.39
C SER A 47 0.15 8.36 12.51
N ARG A 48 -0.23 9.24 11.59
CA ARG A 48 -1.36 8.99 10.66
C ARG A 48 -1.03 7.90 9.63
N VAL A 49 0.21 7.85 9.15
CA VAL A 49 0.63 6.87 8.14
C VAL A 49 1.02 5.51 8.72
N ALA A 50 1.26 5.42 10.01
CA ALA A 50 1.69 4.17 10.68
C ALA A 50 0.79 2.94 10.38
N PRO A 51 -0.56 3.04 10.29
CA PRO A 51 -1.41 1.91 9.93
C PRO A 51 -1.14 1.31 8.55
N SER A 52 -0.49 2.05 7.64
CA SER A 52 -0.12 1.54 6.31
C SER A 52 1.01 0.50 6.35
N GLY A 53 1.72 0.39 7.48
CA GLY A 53 2.86 -0.51 7.65
C GLY A 53 4.06 -0.20 6.75
N SER A 54 4.12 1.01 6.16
CA SER A 54 5.16 1.39 5.21
C SER A 54 6.46 1.77 5.92
N GLY A 55 7.59 1.35 5.36
CA GLY A 55 8.91 1.77 5.83
C GLY A 55 9.23 3.23 5.47
N ARG A 56 8.66 3.74 4.38
CA ARG A 56 8.84 5.11 3.88
C ARG A 56 7.51 5.66 3.40
N ALA A 57 7.24 6.92 3.70
CA ALA A 57 6.05 7.61 3.19
C ALA A 57 6.29 9.10 3.07
N ALA A 58 5.50 9.75 2.23
CA ALA A 58 5.47 11.21 2.08
C ALA A 58 4.04 11.67 1.79
N GLU A 59 3.76 12.93 2.11
CA GLU A 59 2.47 13.56 1.91
C GLU A 59 2.60 14.81 1.03
N ASN A 60 1.67 14.99 0.10
CA ASN A 60 1.45 16.27 -0.56
C ASN A 60 0.04 16.75 -0.26
N ILE A 61 -0.09 18.02 0.12
CA ILE A 61 -1.36 18.68 0.29
C ILE A 61 -1.47 19.91 -0.62
N ALA A 62 -2.69 20.26 -1.01
CA ALA A 62 -2.96 21.46 -1.81
C ALA A 62 -4.40 21.92 -1.62
N TYR A 63 -4.70 23.15 -2.06
CA TYR A 63 -6.06 23.65 -2.22
C TYR A 63 -6.19 24.50 -3.48
N GLY A 64 -7.44 24.71 -3.92
CA GLY A 64 -7.80 25.69 -4.94
C GLY A 64 -8.22 25.10 -6.27
N TYR A 65 -7.59 24.02 -6.73
CA TYR A 65 -8.00 23.38 -7.97
C TYR A 65 -9.16 22.40 -7.77
N ASP A 66 -10.03 22.34 -8.77
CA ASP A 66 -11.23 21.51 -8.80
C ASP A 66 -10.99 20.12 -9.39
N SER A 67 -9.82 19.86 -9.92
CA SER A 67 -9.49 18.60 -10.57
C SER A 67 -8.10 18.10 -10.21
N PHE A 68 -7.97 16.77 -10.12
CA PHE A 68 -6.70 16.13 -9.84
C PHE A 68 -5.59 16.43 -10.86
N PRO A 69 -5.84 16.48 -12.19
CA PRO A 69 -4.81 16.85 -13.15
C PRO A 69 -4.15 18.19 -12.89
N LYS A 70 -4.94 19.22 -12.54
CA LYS A 70 -4.43 20.56 -12.22
C LYS A 70 -3.62 20.55 -10.91
N THR A 71 -4.12 19.86 -9.88
CA THR A 71 -3.41 19.70 -8.60
C THR A 71 -2.11 18.94 -8.78
N LEU A 72 -2.10 17.87 -9.56
CA LEU A 72 -0.88 17.14 -9.88
C LEU A 72 0.12 18.03 -10.62
N GLY A 73 -0.30 18.85 -11.56
CA GLY A 73 0.54 19.83 -12.25
C GLY A 73 1.24 20.77 -11.25
N GLN A 74 0.48 21.35 -10.31
CA GLN A 74 1.02 22.19 -9.25
C GLN A 74 2.08 21.46 -8.41
N TRP A 75 1.83 20.19 -8.02
CA TRP A 75 2.80 19.39 -7.27
C TRP A 75 4.06 19.07 -8.09
N ILE A 76 3.92 18.85 -9.40
CA ILE A 76 5.06 18.60 -10.29
C ILE A 76 5.94 19.86 -10.43
N GLU A 77 5.35 21.05 -10.48
CA GLU A 77 6.09 22.32 -10.58
C GLU A 77 6.82 22.70 -9.28
N SER A 78 6.28 22.30 -8.14
CA SER A 78 6.89 22.56 -6.83
C SER A 78 8.00 21.55 -6.53
N THR A 79 9.20 22.04 -6.23
CA THR A 79 10.38 21.19 -5.96
C THR A 79 10.13 20.20 -4.83
N GLU A 80 9.54 20.65 -3.72
CA GLU A 80 9.32 19.79 -2.54
C GLU A 80 8.21 18.75 -2.78
N HIS A 81 7.08 19.16 -3.37
CA HIS A 81 6.03 18.21 -3.71
C HIS A 81 6.47 17.20 -4.78
N ARG A 82 7.29 17.65 -5.74
CA ARG A 82 7.85 16.75 -6.77
C ARG A 82 8.77 15.69 -6.18
N LYS A 83 9.60 16.03 -5.18
CA LYS A 83 10.41 15.04 -4.45
C LYS A 83 9.54 13.95 -3.84
N ASN A 84 8.41 14.32 -3.24
CA ASN A 84 7.48 13.35 -2.67
C ASN A 84 6.86 12.46 -3.74
N LEU A 85 6.44 13.01 -4.89
CA LEU A 85 5.94 12.23 -6.04
C LEU A 85 6.98 11.22 -6.54
N LEU A 86 8.27 11.57 -6.45
CA LEU A 86 9.41 10.74 -6.85
C LEU A 86 10.04 9.98 -5.69
N LEU A 87 9.31 9.78 -4.58
CA LEU A 87 9.81 9.00 -3.46
C LEU A 87 10.30 7.63 -3.96
N HIS A 88 11.62 7.39 -3.75
CA HIS A 88 12.27 6.18 -4.22
C HIS A 88 11.67 4.94 -3.55
N ASN A 89 11.49 3.85 -4.33
CA ASN A 89 10.84 2.60 -3.90
C ASN A 89 9.39 2.74 -3.43
N ALA A 90 8.72 3.87 -3.71
CA ALA A 90 7.28 3.93 -3.50
C ALA A 90 6.55 3.01 -4.49
N SER A 91 5.63 2.23 -3.95
CA SER A 91 4.81 1.26 -4.69
C SER A 91 3.31 1.47 -4.52
N ARG A 92 2.90 2.30 -3.55
CA ARG A 92 1.50 2.51 -3.15
C ARG A 92 1.20 4.00 -3.04
N VAL A 93 -0.04 4.38 -3.33
CA VAL A 93 -0.52 5.76 -3.24
C VAL A 93 -1.99 5.80 -2.82
N GLY A 94 -2.35 6.79 -2.03
CA GLY A 94 -3.71 7.19 -1.74
C GLY A 94 -3.91 8.64 -2.15
N ILE A 95 -5.08 8.99 -2.68
CA ILE A 95 -5.40 10.36 -3.13
C ILE A 95 -6.85 10.64 -2.81
N ALA A 96 -7.11 11.79 -2.20
CA ALA A 96 -8.46 12.22 -1.92
C ALA A 96 -8.60 13.74 -1.97
N SER A 97 -9.84 14.19 -2.07
CA SER A 97 -10.19 15.60 -1.93
C SER A 97 -11.45 15.78 -1.11
N ALA A 98 -11.58 16.93 -0.49
CA ALA A 98 -12.78 17.36 0.21
C ALA A 98 -13.03 18.86 -0.04
N LYS A 99 -14.31 19.26 -0.08
CA LYS A 99 -14.71 20.64 -0.30
C LYS A 99 -15.12 21.27 1.02
N SER A 100 -14.56 22.44 1.33
CA SER A 100 -15.00 23.28 2.45
C SER A 100 -16.44 23.76 2.21
N THR A 101 -17.30 23.57 3.19
CA THR A 101 -18.67 24.09 3.18
C THR A 101 -18.73 25.58 3.44
N THR A 102 -17.68 26.14 4.04
CA THR A 102 -17.59 27.57 4.39
C THR A 102 -17.13 28.41 3.18
N THR A 103 -16.03 28.01 2.55
CA THR A 103 -15.41 28.80 1.47
C THR A 103 -15.62 28.23 0.09
N GLY A 104 -16.08 26.97 -0.03
CA GLY A 104 -16.18 26.25 -1.29
C GLY A 104 -14.85 25.76 -1.84
N ARG A 105 -13.73 26.01 -1.15
CA ARG A 105 -12.38 25.53 -1.57
C ARG A 105 -12.32 24.02 -1.54
N ILE A 106 -11.61 23.45 -2.52
CA ILE A 106 -11.31 22.02 -2.55
C ILE A 106 -9.89 21.81 -2.04
N TYR A 107 -9.78 20.97 -1.01
CA TYR A 107 -8.54 20.53 -0.40
C TYR A 107 -8.19 19.14 -0.91
N TRP A 108 -6.92 18.95 -1.22
CA TRP A 108 -6.37 17.69 -1.73
C TRP A 108 -5.31 17.16 -0.79
N ALA A 109 -5.29 15.85 -0.62
CA ALA A 109 -4.20 15.14 0.03
C ALA A 109 -3.78 13.94 -0.82
N MET A 110 -2.51 13.65 -0.85
CA MET A 110 -1.90 12.48 -1.46
C MET A 110 -0.88 11.89 -0.50
N GLU A 111 -1.06 10.61 -0.19
CA GLU A 111 -0.13 9.79 0.57
C GLU A 111 0.58 8.85 -0.38
N ILE A 112 1.91 8.87 -0.42
CA ILE A 112 2.71 7.95 -1.22
C ILE A 112 3.64 7.17 -0.31
N ALA A 113 3.74 5.87 -0.53
CA ALA A 113 4.45 4.99 0.38
C ALA A 113 5.10 3.78 -0.30
N GLY A 114 6.12 3.26 0.34
CA GLY A 114 6.83 2.05 -0.05
C GLY A 114 7.66 1.51 1.11
N ASP A 115 8.43 0.48 0.83
CA ASP A 115 9.29 -0.15 1.81
C ASP A 115 10.75 0.27 1.59
N TYR A 116 11.57 0.13 2.64
CA TYR A 116 13.01 0.22 2.47
C TYR A 116 13.49 -0.96 1.61
N GLU A 117 14.49 -0.71 0.75
CA GLU A 117 15.23 -1.82 0.15
C GLU A 117 15.75 -2.71 1.28
N ARG A 118 15.31 -3.98 1.31
CA ARG A 118 16.06 -4.95 2.07
C ARG A 118 17.43 -5.06 1.39
N PRO A 119 18.54 -4.85 2.11
CA PRO A 119 19.84 -5.24 1.57
C PRO A 119 19.70 -6.71 1.16
N GLU A 120 19.83 -7.00 -0.12
CA GLU A 120 19.91 -8.40 -0.55
C GLU A 120 21.02 -9.03 0.27
N ALA A 121 20.67 -10.11 1.00
CA ALA A 121 21.65 -10.86 1.77
C ALA A 121 22.72 -11.30 0.77
N ARG A 122 23.85 -10.60 0.75
CA ARG A 122 25.01 -10.96 -0.08
C ARG A 122 25.39 -12.38 0.33
N GLY A 123 25.00 -13.36 -0.51
CA GLY A 123 25.50 -14.71 -0.36
C GLY A 123 24.52 -15.84 -0.10
N ALA A 124 23.23 -15.73 -0.41
CA ALA A 124 22.48 -16.95 -0.65
C ALA A 124 22.98 -17.58 -1.96
N LYS A 125 24.09 -18.31 -1.90
CA LYS A 125 24.47 -19.27 -2.95
C LYS A 125 23.21 -20.09 -3.22
N ARG A 126 22.66 -19.97 -4.44
CA ARG A 126 21.62 -20.90 -4.93
C ARG A 126 22.09 -22.30 -4.61
N GLY A 127 21.55 -22.88 -3.56
CA GLY A 127 21.75 -24.26 -3.21
C GLY A 127 21.34 -25.07 -4.42
N ARG A 128 22.31 -25.79 -4.98
CA ARG A 128 22.16 -26.77 -6.05
C ARG A 128 20.96 -27.64 -5.67
N ALA A 129 19.90 -27.56 -6.46
CA ALA A 129 18.71 -28.37 -6.29
C ALA A 129 19.14 -29.83 -6.08
N ALA A 130 18.90 -30.38 -4.92
CA ALA A 130 19.11 -31.79 -4.67
C ALA A 130 18.13 -32.56 -5.56
N LYS A 131 18.70 -33.41 -6.41
CA LYS A 131 17.97 -34.35 -7.26
C LYS A 131 17.05 -35.18 -6.35
N PRO A 132 15.72 -35.27 -6.64
CA PRO A 132 14.85 -36.09 -5.80
C PRO A 132 15.33 -37.56 -5.86
N LYS A 133 15.64 -38.16 -4.69
CA LYS A 133 15.83 -39.58 -4.54
C LYS A 133 14.51 -40.25 -4.92
N ALA A 134 14.60 -41.22 -5.84
CA ALA A 134 13.50 -42.08 -6.24
C ALA A 134 12.90 -42.73 -4.97
N SER A 135 11.61 -42.52 -4.75
CA SER A 135 10.86 -43.17 -3.68
C SER A 135 10.78 -44.67 -3.95
N ALA A 136 11.17 -45.44 -2.97
CA ALA A 136 10.99 -46.88 -2.95
C ALA A 136 9.50 -47.23 -3.04
N LYS A 137 9.23 -48.24 -3.86
CA LYS A 137 7.94 -48.87 -4.10
C LYS A 137 7.38 -49.41 -2.77
N PRO A 138 6.13 -49.14 -2.38
CA PRO A 138 5.57 -49.77 -1.18
C PRO A 138 5.27 -51.23 -1.44
N GLU A 139 5.70 -52.11 -0.49
CA GLU A 139 5.29 -53.49 -0.43
C GLU A 139 3.80 -53.62 -0.11
N PRO A 140 3.11 -54.65 -0.62
CA PRO A 140 1.69 -54.88 -0.36
C PRO A 140 1.46 -55.42 1.05
N SER A 141 0.77 -54.67 1.88
CA SER A 141 0.30 -55.09 3.18
C SER A 141 -0.80 -56.15 3.05
N ALA A 142 -0.69 -57.24 3.83
CA ALA A 142 -1.66 -58.32 3.90
C ALA A 142 -3.06 -57.85 4.38
N PRO A 143 -4.14 -58.58 4.02
CA PRO A 143 -5.50 -58.18 4.36
C PRO A 143 -5.80 -58.40 5.84
N GLN A 144 -6.18 -57.35 6.54
CA GLN A 144 -6.76 -57.46 7.88
C GLN A 144 -8.19 -57.87 7.80
N ALA A 145 -8.51 -58.98 8.50
CA ALA A 145 -9.82 -59.60 8.60
C ALA A 145 -10.85 -58.65 9.24
N CYS A 146 -11.98 -58.50 8.57
CA CYS A 146 -13.19 -57.90 9.13
C CYS A 146 -13.69 -58.66 10.34
N ARG A 147 -13.75 -58.05 11.52
CA ARG A 147 -14.60 -58.51 12.62
C ARG A 147 -15.90 -57.66 12.64
N LEU A 148 -16.91 -58.29 12.13
CA LEU A 148 -18.31 -57.84 12.34
C LEU A 148 -18.65 -58.00 13.83
N LYS A 149 -19.17 -56.94 14.46
CA LYS A 149 -20.04 -57.08 15.61
C LYS A 149 -21.35 -56.31 15.34
N ILE A 150 -22.35 -57.11 15.11
CA ILE A 150 -23.75 -56.77 15.12
C ILE A 150 -24.18 -56.72 16.57
N MET A 151 -24.88 -55.69 16.97
CA MET A 151 -26.01 -55.67 17.97
C MET A 151 -26.48 -54.23 18.07
N SER A 152 -27.65 -53.99 17.73
CA SER A 152 -29.04 -54.11 18.22
C SER A 152 -29.54 -52.74 18.63
N LEU A 153 -30.43 -52.27 17.84
CA LEU A 153 -31.82 -51.81 18.11
C LEU A 153 -32.11 -51.26 19.52
N CYS A 154 -32.64 -50.08 19.63
CA CYS A 154 -33.95 -49.82 20.27
C CYS A 154 -34.36 -48.34 20.07
N LEU A 155 -35.55 -48.19 19.46
CA LEU A 155 -36.62 -47.14 19.55
C LEU A 155 -36.21 -45.68 19.24
#